data_fdc5330e7f01d19b95407b40433f8702
#
_entry.id   fdc5330e7f01d19b95407b40433f8702
#
_cell.length_a   1.000
_cell.length_b   1.000
_cell.length_c   1.000
_cell.angle_alpha   90.00
_cell.angle_beta   90.00
_cell.angle_gamma   90.00
#
_symmetry.space_group_name_H-M   'P 1'
#
loop_
_entity.id
_entity.type
_entity.pdbx_description
1 polymer ?
#
loop_
_entity_poly.entity_id
_entity_poly.type
_entity_poly.pdbx_seq_one_letter_code
_entity_poly.pdbx_strand_id
1 'polypeptide(L)'
;MLELTQELKNRGNDITVITTWPEYNLKDGSNPTFLEKEKENGVTVLRIKTLPHHNVNYFLRAFAQLLMPFQFLWKLWKYRIRVEKCITYSPPLPLAFVGIGLRFFGVKALLNLQDLFPQNAIDLGILKNPVQIYFFRILESLSYRFSDIITVHSDGNR
;
A
#
# COMPACT_ATOMS: atom_id res chain seq x y z
N MET A 1 -8.10 -5.97 7.51
CA MET A 1 -7.68 -6.53 6.22
C MET A 1 -8.03 -8.02 6.09
N LEU A 2 -7.77 -8.85 7.07
CA LEU A 2 -8.07 -10.30 7.05
C LEU A 2 -9.55 -10.60 6.78
N GLU A 3 -10.47 -9.90 7.46
CA GLU A 3 -11.92 -10.05 7.27
C GLU A 3 -12.35 -9.71 5.84
N LEU A 4 -11.86 -8.59 5.29
CA LEU A 4 -12.17 -8.20 3.91
C LEU A 4 -11.70 -9.24 2.89
N THR A 5 -10.48 -9.75 3.04
CA THR A 5 -9.95 -10.77 2.12
C THR A 5 -10.73 -12.07 2.20
N GLN A 6 -11.14 -12.46 3.41
CA GLN A 6 -11.95 -13.67 3.60
C GLN A 6 -13.35 -13.52 3.00
N GLU A 7 -13.99 -12.35 3.21
CA GLU A 7 -15.31 -12.07 2.65
C GLU A 7 -15.28 -12.03 1.11
N LEU A 8 -14.30 -11.37 0.53
CA LEU A 8 -14.14 -11.33 -0.93
C LEU A 8 -13.90 -12.72 -1.51
N LYS A 9 -13.11 -13.55 -0.82
CA LYS A 9 -12.88 -14.95 -1.21
C LYS A 9 -14.17 -15.77 -1.13
N ASN A 10 -14.96 -15.62 -0.06
CA ASN A 10 -16.24 -16.32 0.12
C ASN A 10 -17.23 -15.97 -1.01
N ARG A 11 -17.10 -14.78 -1.60
CA ARG A 11 -17.86 -14.35 -2.80
C ARG A 11 -17.29 -14.88 -4.11
N GLY A 12 -16.36 -15.81 -4.08
CA GLY A 12 -15.80 -16.48 -5.26
C GLY A 12 -14.69 -15.72 -5.99
N ASN A 13 -14.09 -14.69 -5.35
CA ASN A 13 -12.97 -13.98 -5.96
C ASN A 13 -11.63 -14.69 -5.67
N ASP A 14 -10.73 -14.68 -6.66
CA ASP A 14 -9.34 -15.08 -6.45
C ASP A 14 -8.56 -13.88 -5.90
N ILE A 15 -8.05 -14.01 -4.68
CA ILE A 15 -7.44 -12.92 -3.94
C ILE A 15 -5.93 -13.11 -3.85
N THR A 16 -5.21 -12.07 -4.26
CA THR A 16 -3.77 -11.94 -4.01
C THR A 16 -3.51 -10.72 -3.12
N VAL A 17 -2.90 -10.94 -1.98
CA VAL A 17 -2.44 -9.88 -1.07
C VAL A 17 -0.96 -9.64 -1.30
N ILE A 18 -0.58 -8.38 -1.52
CA ILE A 18 0.82 -7.97 -1.57
C ILE A 18 1.14 -7.15 -0.34
N THR A 19 2.20 -7.53 0.36
CA THR A 19 2.62 -6.87 1.58
C THR A 19 4.15 -6.79 1.65
N THR A 20 4.66 -5.91 2.50
CA THR A 20 6.08 -5.89 2.82
C THR A 20 6.45 -7.08 3.69
N TRP A 21 7.75 -7.44 3.69
CA TRP A 21 8.27 -8.43 4.61
C TRP A 21 8.04 -7.98 6.06
N PRO A 22 7.51 -8.82 6.96
CA PRO A 22 7.29 -8.45 8.35
C PRO A 22 8.65 -8.34 9.08
N GLU A 23 9.12 -7.12 9.29
CA GLU A 23 10.38 -6.82 9.97
C GLU A 23 10.17 -6.41 11.44
N TYR A 24 8.91 -6.22 11.87
CA TYR A 24 8.55 -5.75 13.20
C TYR A 24 7.32 -6.50 13.72
N ASN A 25 7.08 -6.40 15.01
CA ASN A 25 5.99 -7.12 15.73
C ASN A 25 6.09 -8.66 15.63
N LEU A 26 7.26 -9.19 15.35
CA LEU A 26 7.51 -10.61 15.57
C LEU A 26 7.62 -10.82 17.07
N LYS A 27 6.92 -11.82 17.60
CA LYS A 27 7.07 -12.21 19.02
C LYS A 27 8.54 -12.56 19.26
N ASP A 28 9.09 -12.07 20.36
CA ASP A 28 10.47 -12.33 20.75
C ASP A 28 10.77 -13.84 20.68
N GLY A 29 11.85 -14.19 19.96
CA GLY A 29 12.31 -15.56 19.79
C GLY A 29 11.70 -16.34 18.60
N SER A 30 10.71 -15.80 17.89
CA SER A 30 10.22 -16.43 16.65
C SER A 30 10.88 -15.80 15.43
N ASN A 31 11.70 -16.59 14.72
CA ASN A 31 12.12 -16.26 13.35
C ASN A 31 11.26 -17.08 12.37
N PRO A 32 10.00 -16.69 12.13
CA PRO A 32 9.19 -17.43 11.17
C PRO A 32 9.82 -17.30 9.79
N THR A 33 10.06 -18.45 9.18
CA THR A 33 10.57 -18.50 7.80
C THR A 33 9.37 -18.25 6.88
N PHE A 34 9.19 -17.01 6.46
CA PHE A 34 8.17 -16.68 5.46
C PHE A 34 8.66 -17.02 4.05
N LEU A 35 7.75 -17.46 3.22
CA LEU A 35 8.01 -17.57 1.78
C LEU A 35 7.63 -16.29 1.06
N GLU A 36 8.35 -15.96 -0.02
CA GLU A 36 8.05 -14.81 -0.86
C GLU A 36 6.65 -14.90 -1.48
N LYS A 37 6.23 -16.12 -1.84
CA LYS A 37 4.87 -16.43 -2.30
C LYS A 37 4.34 -17.63 -1.53
N GLU A 38 3.22 -17.46 -0.86
CA GLU A 38 2.61 -18.47 -0.02
C GLU A 38 1.09 -18.42 -0.13
N LYS A 39 0.42 -19.54 0.15
CA LYS A 39 -1.04 -19.57 0.29
C LYS A 39 -1.41 -19.65 1.76
N GLU A 40 -2.09 -18.61 2.26
CA GLU A 40 -2.60 -18.54 3.63
C GLU A 40 -4.13 -18.50 3.61
N ASN A 41 -4.77 -19.46 4.24
CA ASN A 41 -6.24 -19.59 4.24
C ASN A 41 -6.86 -19.54 2.84
N GLY A 42 -6.11 -20.03 1.84
CA GLY A 42 -6.52 -20.06 0.44
C GLY A 42 -6.41 -18.71 -0.30
N VAL A 43 -5.80 -17.70 0.32
CA VAL A 43 -5.42 -16.42 -0.29
C VAL A 43 -3.95 -16.49 -0.68
N THR A 44 -3.61 -16.03 -1.87
CA THR A 44 -2.20 -15.92 -2.28
C THR A 44 -1.59 -14.70 -1.60
N VAL A 45 -0.51 -14.89 -0.85
CA VAL A 45 0.24 -13.79 -0.20
C VAL A 45 1.60 -13.65 -0.87
N LEU A 46 1.90 -12.46 -1.38
CA LEU A 46 3.20 -12.06 -1.91
C LEU A 46 3.89 -11.13 -0.93
N ARG A 47 5.02 -11.55 -0.38
CA ARG A 47 5.84 -10.73 0.52
C ARG A 47 7.01 -10.15 -0.22
N ILE A 48 7.23 -8.85 -0.05
CA ILE A 48 8.27 -8.10 -0.74
C ILE A 48 9.27 -7.57 0.28
N LYS A 49 10.54 -7.90 0.08
CA LYS A 49 11.63 -7.24 0.81
C LYS A 49 11.80 -5.84 0.23
N THR A 50 11.42 -4.85 1.00
CA THR A 50 11.59 -3.43 0.67
C THR A 50 12.85 -2.89 1.31
N LEU A 51 13.27 -1.70 0.91
CA LEU A 51 14.29 -0.99 1.66
C LEU A 51 13.80 -0.70 3.08
N PRO A 52 14.69 -0.64 4.07
CA PRO A 52 14.32 -0.31 5.45
C PRO A 52 13.52 0.99 5.48
N HIS A 53 12.35 0.97 6.10
CA HIS A 53 11.46 2.13 6.22
C HIS A 53 10.94 2.33 7.65
N HIS A 54 11.37 1.46 8.58
CA HIS A 54 11.18 1.59 10.02
C HIS A 54 12.51 1.86 10.69
N ASN A 55 12.51 2.71 11.73
CA ASN A 55 13.70 3.08 12.52
C ASN A 55 14.87 3.64 11.69
N VAL A 56 14.57 4.29 10.58
CA VAL A 56 15.53 4.96 9.69
C VAL A 56 15.25 6.45 9.60
N ASN A 57 16.22 7.23 9.10
CA ASN A 57 16.04 8.65 8.90
C ASN A 57 14.90 8.95 7.90
N TYR A 58 14.32 10.15 7.98
CA TYR A 58 13.17 10.56 7.17
C TYR A 58 13.41 10.46 5.66
N PHE A 59 14.62 10.80 5.19
CA PHE A 59 14.95 10.76 3.76
C PHE A 59 14.97 9.33 3.22
N LEU A 60 15.61 8.42 3.95
CA LEU A 60 15.65 7.01 3.56
C LEU A 60 14.25 6.39 3.59
N ARG A 61 13.46 6.73 4.61
CA ARG A 61 12.06 6.31 4.72
C ARG A 61 11.22 6.78 3.55
N ALA A 62 11.29 8.08 3.21
CA ALA A 62 10.56 8.65 2.09
C ALA A 62 10.96 8.01 0.76
N PHE A 63 12.26 7.82 0.54
CA PHE A 63 12.80 7.17 -0.65
C PHE A 63 12.34 5.71 -0.75
N ALA A 64 12.42 4.95 0.34
CA ALA A 64 11.94 3.57 0.39
C ALA A 64 10.46 3.46 0.05
N GLN A 65 9.63 4.36 0.60
CA GLN A 65 8.20 4.40 0.34
C GLN A 65 7.87 4.77 -1.13
N LEU A 66 8.64 5.68 -1.74
CA LEU A 66 8.47 6.06 -3.15
C LEU A 66 8.84 4.92 -4.10
N LEU A 67 9.78 4.03 -3.70
CA LEU A 67 10.16 2.86 -4.50
C LEU A 67 9.17 1.70 -4.37
N MET A 68 8.41 1.61 -3.29
CA MET A 68 7.48 0.50 -3.05
C MET A 68 6.54 0.20 -4.23
N PRO A 69 5.85 1.19 -4.83
CA PRO A 69 4.95 0.91 -5.95
C PRO A 69 5.61 0.18 -7.10
N PHE A 70 6.84 0.57 -7.45
CA PHE A 70 7.60 -0.06 -8.53
C PHE A 70 7.97 -1.50 -8.19
N GLN A 71 8.37 -1.75 -6.94
CA GLN A 71 8.66 -3.10 -6.46
C GLN A 71 7.42 -3.99 -6.49
N PHE A 72 6.25 -3.45 -6.11
CA PHE A 72 4.98 -4.16 -6.12
C PHE A 72 4.53 -4.49 -7.55
N LEU A 73 4.57 -3.53 -8.46
CA LEU A 73 4.24 -3.72 -9.88
C LEU A 73 5.18 -4.74 -10.54
N TRP A 74 6.49 -4.64 -10.25
CA TRP A 74 7.45 -5.61 -10.75
C TRP A 74 7.19 -7.02 -10.25
N LYS A 75 6.79 -7.20 -8.99
CA LYS A 75 6.44 -8.52 -8.43
C LYS A 75 5.17 -9.09 -9.07
N LEU A 76 4.15 -8.28 -9.28
CA LEU A 76 2.95 -8.69 -10.03
C LEU A 76 3.32 -9.22 -11.41
N TRP A 77 4.17 -8.48 -12.11
CA TRP A 77 4.66 -8.87 -13.42
C TRP A 77 5.52 -10.16 -13.37
N LYS A 78 6.47 -10.23 -12.44
CA LYS A 78 7.35 -11.41 -12.26
C LYS A 78 6.56 -12.69 -12.01
N TYR A 79 5.54 -12.62 -11.18
CA TYR A 79 4.68 -13.78 -10.85
C TYR A 79 3.50 -13.96 -11.80
N ARG A 80 3.42 -13.14 -12.85
CA ARG A 80 2.36 -13.18 -13.86
C ARG A 80 0.95 -13.16 -13.24
N ILE A 81 0.77 -12.37 -12.18
CA ILE A 81 -0.52 -12.21 -11.52
C ILE A 81 -1.42 -11.34 -12.42
N ARG A 82 -2.53 -11.90 -12.86
CA ARG A 82 -3.57 -11.12 -13.53
C ARG A 82 -4.39 -10.38 -12.49
N VAL A 83 -4.53 -9.09 -12.69
CA VAL A 83 -5.27 -8.21 -11.78
C VAL A 83 -6.45 -7.63 -12.55
N GLU A 84 -7.68 -7.84 -12.08
CA GLU A 84 -8.88 -7.22 -12.63
C GLU A 84 -9.32 -6.00 -11.82
N LYS A 85 -9.12 -6.06 -10.51
CA LYS A 85 -9.42 -4.98 -9.56
C LYS A 85 -8.29 -4.89 -8.53
N CYS A 86 -7.95 -3.67 -8.15
CA CYS A 86 -6.90 -3.41 -7.18
C CYS A 86 -7.44 -2.58 -6.01
N ILE A 87 -7.16 -3.00 -4.80
CA ILE A 87 -7.43 -2.24 -3.58
C ILE A 87 -6.09 -1.87 -2.96
N THR A 88 -5.80 -0.59 -2.87
CA THR A 88 -4.59 -0.07 -2.24
C THR A 88 -4.94 0.60 -0.92
N TYR A 89 -4.11 0.40 0.08
CA TYR A 89 -4.25 1.01 1.40
C TYR A 89 -3.23 2.14 1.58
N SER A 90 -3.67 3.27 2.07
CA SER A 90 -2.81 4.37 2.48
C SER A 90 -2.98 4.60 3.99
N PRO A 91 -1.95 4.70 4.83
CA PRO A 91 -0.52 4.86 4.51
C PRO A 91 0.20 3.56 4.10
N PRO A 92 1.34 3.65 3.40
CA PRO A 92 1.96 4.88 2.88
C PRO A 92 1.28 5.36 1.59
N LEU A 93 1.11 6.68 1.46
CA LEU A 93 0.45 7.31 0.30
C LEU A 93 1.00 6.87 -1.07
N PRO A 94 2.33 6.70 -1.26
CA PRO A 94 2.86 6.24 -2.54
C PRO A 94 2.32 4.90 -3.03
N LEU A 95 1.78 4.02 -2.16
CA LEU A 95 1.18 2.77 -2.60
C LEU A 95 -0.03 2.97 -3.53
N ALA A 96 -0.71 4.12 -3.49
CA ALA A 96 -1.76 4.46 -4.44
C ALA A 96 -1.27 4.35 -5.90
N PHE A 97 0.02 4.60 -6.15
CA PHE A 97 0.62 4.51 -7.48
C PHE A 97 0.66 3.08 -8.05
N VAL A 98 0.49 2.06 -7.22
CA VAL A 98 0.26 0.67 -7.71
C VAL A 98 -1.06 0.61 -8.48
N GLY A 99 -2.14 1.12 -7.89
CA GLY A 99 -3.44 1.20 -8.55
C GLY A 99 -3.38 2.06 -9.83
N ILE A 100 -2.71 3.21 -9.75
CA ILE A 100 -2.51 4.10 -10.91
C ILE A 100 -1.76 3.36 -12.04
N GLY A 101 -0.67 2.67 -11.72
CA GLY A 101 0.09 1.89 -12.70
C GLY A 101 -0.74 0.78 -13.35
N LEU A 102 -1.55 0.07 -12.58
CA LEU A 102 -2.43 -0.98 -13.08
C LEU A 102 -3.59 -0.44 -13.93
N ARG A 103 -4.03 0.79 -13.65
CA ARG A 103 -5.10 1.44 -14.44
C ARG A 103 -4.73 1.61 -15.92
N PHE A 104 -3.45 1.84 -16.23
CA PHE A 104 -2.99 1.86 -17.62
C PHE A 104 -3.21 0.54 -18.38
N PHE A 105 -3.44 -0.55 -17.63
CA PHE A 105 -3.80 -1.86 -18.16
C PHE A 105 -5.30 -2.18 -18.02
N GLY A 106 -6.14 -1.17 -17.75
CA GLY A 106 -7.59 -1.33 -17.65
C GLY A 106 -8.09 -1.84 -16.28
N VAL A 107 -7.22 -1.95 -15.28
CA VAL A 107 -7.58 -2.40 -13.94
C VAL A 107 -8.29 -1.27 -13.17
N LYS A 108 -9.43 -1.56 -12.56
CA LYS A 108 -10.11 -0.61 -11.65
C LYS A 108 -9.39 -0.55 -10.32
N ALA A 109 -9.07 0.68 -9.87
CA ALA A 109 -8.33 0.94 -8.65
C ALA A 109 -9.21 1.59 -7.58
N LEU A 110 -9.29 0.95 -6.41
CA LEU A 110 -9.88 1.49 -5.21
C LEU A 110 -8.78 1.89 -4.24
N LEU A 111 -8.83 3.13 -3.75
CA LEU A 111 -7.94 3.64 -2.72
C LEU A 111 -8.67 3.69 -1.38
N ASN A 112 -8.18 2.93 -0.39
CA ASN A 112 -8.67 2.96 0.98
C ASN A 112 -7.77 3.86 1.82
N LEU A 113 -8.30 5.01 2.23
CA LEU A 113 -7.61 5.99 3.06
C LEU A 113 -7.84 5.69 4.54
N GLN A 114 -6.78 5.28 5.23
CA GLN A 114 -6.80 5.10 6.68
C GLN A 114 -6.51 6.42 7.38
N ASP A 115 -5.57 7.21 6.82
CA ASP A 115 -5.13 8.50 7.32
C ASP A 115 -5.09 9.53 6.20
N LEU A 116 -5.40 10.80 6.53
CA LEU A 116 -5.28 11.93 5.61
C LEU A 116 -3.84 12.46 5.63
N PHE A 117 -2.95 11.80 4.93
CA PHE A 117 -1.59 12.28 4.74
C PHE A 117 -1.52 13.15 3.46
N PRO A 118 -0.91 14.35 3.49
CA PRO A 118 0.03 14.88 4.47
C PRO A 118 -0.60 15.67 5.63
N GLN A 119 -1.93 15.88 5.65
CA GLN A 119 -2.57 16.75 6.63
C GLN A 119 -2.26 16.35 8.08
N ASN A 120 -2.41 15.08 8.42
CA ASN A 120 -2.10 14.58 9.77
C ASN A 120 -0.66 14.90 10.20
N ALA A 121 0.30 14.77 9.29
CA ALA A 121 1.70 15.07 9.59
C ALA A 121 1.98 16.56 9.76
N ILE A 122 1.22 17.42 9.08
CA ILE A 122 1.28 18.88 9.22
C ILE A 122 0.70 19.27 10.59
N ASP A 123 -0.47 18.76 10.93
CA ASP A 123 -1.19 19.09 12.18
C ASP A 123 -0.39 18.65 13.41
N LEU A 124 0.27 17.49 13.32
CA LEU A 124 1.20 17.00 14.37
C LEU A 124 2.55 17.73 14.39
N GLY A 125 2.78 18.69 13.49
CA GLY A 125 4.04 19.43 13.42
C GLY A 125 5.25 18.58 13.00
N ILE A 126 5.03 17.40 12.45
CA ILE A 126 6.07 16.50 11.92
C ILE A 126 6.58 17.00 10.57
N LEU A 127 5.66 17.44 9.71
CA LEU A 127 5.96 17.96 8.39
C LEU A 127 5.81 19.48 8.38
N LYS A 128 6.96 20.19 8.38
CA LYS A 128 7.02 21.67 8.47
C LYS A 128 7.60 22.34 7.23
N ASN A 129 8.40 21.62 6.45
CA ASN A 129 9.05 22.19 5.28
C ASN A 129 8.03 22.43 4.15
N PRO A 130 7.86 23.66 3.64
CA PRO A 130 6.85 23.98 2.65
C PRO A 130 7.06 23.25 1.32
N VAL A 131 8.31 22.98 0.92
CA VAL A 131 8.63 22.25 -0.32
C VAL A 131 8.18 20.78 -0.19
N GLN A 132 8.42 20.17 0.97
CA GLN A 132 7.97 18.79 1.23
C GLN A 132 6.44 18.71 1.30
N ILE A 133 5.79 19.68 1.96
CA ILE A 133 4.33 19.78 2.01
C ILE A 133 3.76 19.85 0.60
N TYR A 134 4.29 20.75 -0.24
CA TYR A 134 3.85 20.91 -1.63
C TYR A 134 4.02 19.61 -2.43
N PHE A 135 5.16 18.94 -2.29
CA PHE A 135 5.42 17.67 -2.95
C PHE A 135 4.39 16.61 -2.54
N PHE A 136 4.13 16.44 -1.24
CA PHE A 136 3.16 15.44 -0.77
C PHE A 136 1.71 15.78 -1.14
N ARG A 137 1.37 17.09 -1.23
CA ARG A 137 0.06 17.53 -1.76
C ARG A 137 -0.13 17.16 -3.23
N ILE A 138 0.92 17.25 -4.03
CA ILE A 138 0.88 16.76 -5.42
C ILE A 138 0.64 15.26 -5.46
N LEU A 139 1.38 14.46 -4.66
CA LEU A 139 1.19 13.02 -4.60
C LEU A 139 -0.22 12.65 -4.15
N GLU A 140 -0.76 13.34 -3.16
CA GLU A 140 -2.13 13.18 -2.68
C GLU A 140 -3.14 13.45 -3.80
N SER A 141 -3.03 14.61 -4.44
CA SER A 141 -3.92 15.02 -5.54
C SER A 141 -3.90 14.01 -6.70
N LEU A 142 -2.72 13.53 -7.09
CA LEU A 142 -2.58 12.51 -8.12
C LEU A 142 -3.21 11.19 -7.69
N SER A 143 -3.00 10.79 -6.42
CA SER A 143 -3.57 9.56 -5.88
C SER A 143 -5.10 9.58 -5.92
N TYR A 144 -5.72 10.72 -5.59
CA TYR A 144 -7.16 10.90 -5.61
C TYR A 144 -7.71 10.96 -7.03
N ARG A 145 -7.07 11.74 -7.90
CA ARG A 145 -7.52 11.93 -9.29
C ARG A 145 -7.50 10.65 -10.11
N PHE A 146 -6.55 9.77 -9.85
CA PHE A 146 -6.36 8.54 -10.63
C PHE A 146 -6.93 7.29 -9.96
N SER A 147 -7.59 7.41 -8.81
CA SER A 147 -8.37 6.33 -8.22
C SER A 147 -9.81 6.35 -8.75
N ASP A 148 -10.36 5.18 -9.07
CA ASP A 148 -11.75 5.08 -9.53
C ASP A 148 -12.74 5.20 -8.36
N ILE A 149 -12.35 4.70 -7.19
CA ILE A 149 -13.13 4.75 -5.95
C ILE A 149 -12.19 5.09 -4.81
N ILE A 150 -12.63 5.98 -3.93
CA ILE A 150 -11.95 6.31 -2.67
C ILE A 150 -12.87 5.95 -1.52
N THR A 151 -12.34 5.21 -0.54
CA THR A 151 -13.04 4.91 0.70
C THR A 151 -12.28 5.51 1.88
N VAL A 152 -13.02 6.04 2.84
CA VAL A 152 -12.51 6.68 4.06
C VAL A 152 -13.19 6.08 5.29
N HIS A 153 -12.57 6.19 6.47
CA HIS A 153 -13.10 5.56 7.68
C HIS A 153 -14.21 6.33 8.38
N SER A 154 -14.36 7.63 8.10
CA SER A 154 -15.39 8.46 8.74
C SER A 154 -15.96 9.47 7.77
N ASP A 155 -17.18 9.92 8.04
CA ASP A 155 -17.83 10.96 7.25
C ASP A 155 -17.11 12.32 7.35
N GLY A 156 -16.39 12.57 8.44
CA GLY A 156 -15.55 13.76 8.60
C GLY A 156 -14.31 13.82 7.70
N ASN A 157 -13.97 12.72 7.04
CA ASN A 157 -12.84 12.62 6.11
C ASN A 157 -13.27 12.67 4.63
N ARG A 158 -14.53 12.98 4.35
CA ARG A 158 -15.07 13.17 3.00
C ARG A 158 -14.73 14.52 2.41
#